data_3a77398020f29e304cc47c66438a75a3
#
_entry.id   3a77398020f29e304cc47c66438a75a3
#
_cell.length_a   1.000
_cell.length_b   1.000
_cell.length_c   1.000
_cell.angle_alpha   90.00
_cell.angle_beta   90.00
_cell.angle_gamma   90.00
#
_symmetry.space_group_name_H-M   'P 1'
#
loop_
_entity.id
_entity.type
_entity.pdbx_description
1 polymer ?
#
loop_
_entity_poly.entity_id
_entity_poly.type
_entity_poly.pdbx_seq_one_letter_code
_entity_poly.pdbx_strand_id
1 'polypeptide(L)'
;MKKNKYQKSAIASINLQVLALKSLKKSIGNSFNKAVKAIGDCQSKCILVGVGKSGHLASLIASSLSSIGASSFSLTSAADAAHGDLGSISYSPKKDVVILISNSGSSSELGPIISYCKKHKITLIGITSKKKSLLYKSASIKILLPEVKEAGEGGIVPTSSLIAQASIGSSLVIAVMKYKRSDIKIFRKFHPGGTLSKKLLNSGDLMVKPPFINENCKMKKTLKILSEKKLGLLVVRNKRRSTSGLIVDGDVKRANQKYKNLHDLSVKDIMTKKPLSVDKDMLAVQCLNLMNKKRITSLLVHKNNNNNKTIGVLHIHKVLENIH
;
A
#
# COMPACT_ATOMS: atom_id res chain seq x y z
N MET A 1 -21.99 -36.29 -6.76
CA MET A 1 -23.19 -35.43 -6.83
C MET A 1 -23.31 -34.81 -8.22
N LYS A 2 -24.45 -34.99 -8.94
CA LYS A 2 -24.69 -34.26 -10.20
C LYS A 2 -24.86 -32.77 -9.90
N LYS A 3 -23.99 -31.91 -10.48
CA LYS A 3 -24.08 -30.44 -10.31
C LYS A 3 -25.43 -29.94 -10.84
N ASN A 4 -26.11 -29.08 -10.05
CA ASN A 4 -27.35 -28.41 -10.44
C ASN A 4 -27.10 -27.54 -11.70
N LYS A 5 -28.17 -27.33 -12.50
CA LYS A 5 -28.15 -26.49 -13.72
C LYS A 5 -27.48 -25.13 -13.50
N TYR A 6 -27.76 -24.46 -12.38
CA TYR A 6 -27.19 -23.14 -12.03
C TYR A 6 -25.71 -23.22 -11.71
N GLN A 7 -25.25 -24.27 -11.03
CA GLN A 7 -23.81 -24.48 -10.77
C GLN A 7 -23.03 -24.69 -12.08
N LYS A 8 -23.59 -25.42 -13.04
CA LYS A 8 -22.99 -25.62 -14.36
C LYS A 8 -22.86 -24.27 -15.10
N SER A 9 -23.93 -23.44 -15.08
CA SER A 9 -23.91 -22.10 -15.69
C SER A 9 -22.86 -21.20 -15.08
N ALA A 10 -22.76 -21.17 -13.74
CA ALA A 10 -21.75 -20.39 -13.04
C ALA A 10 -20.32 -20.80 -13.42
N ILE A 11 -20.06 -22.12 -13.45
CA ILE A 11 -18.74 -22.65 -13.83
C ILE A 11 -18.40 -22.30 -15.29
N ALA A 12 -19.39 -22.43 -16.21
CA ALA A 12 -19.21 -22.07 -17.61
C ALA A 12 -18.86 -20.56 -17.77
N SER A 13 -19.55 -19.69 -17.02
CA SER A 13 -19.27 -18.26 -17.00
C SER A 13 -17.84 -17.97 -16.50
N ILE A 14 -17.43 -18.56 -15.39
CA ILE A 14 -16.08 -18.41 -14.83
C ILE A 14 -15.02 -18.90 -15.82
N ASN A 15 -15.25 -20.02 -16.50
CA ASN A 15 -14.30 -20.52 -17.49
C ASN A 15 -14.09 -19.54 -18.65
N LEU A 16 -15.14 -18.89 -19.14
CA LEU A 16 -15.02 -17.84 -20.17
C LEU A 16 -14.20 -16.64 -19.66
N GLN A 17 -14.44 -16.23 -18.42
CA GLN A 17 -13.66 -15.14 -17.80
C GLN A 17 -12.18 -15.51 -17.65
N VAL A 18 -11.88 -16.75 -17.27
CA VAL A 18 -10.49 -17.26 -17.21
C VAL A 18 -9.83 -17.21 -18.60
N LEU A 19 -10.54 -17.61 -19.65
CA LEU A 19 -10.03 -17.52 -21.03
C LEU A 19 -9.79 -16.07 -21.44
N ALA A 20 -10.69 -15.15 -21.07
CA ALA A 20 -10.53 -13.71 -21.32
C ALA A 20 -9.27 -13.16 -20.65
N LEU A 21 -9.01 -13.53 -19.39
CA LEU A 21 -7.78 -13.12 -18.65
C LEU A 21 -6.51 -13.72 -19.26
N LYS A 22 -6.55 -14.97 -19.72
CA LYS A 22 -5.41 -15.59 -20.44
C LYS A 22 -5.11 -14.83 -21.73
N SER A 23 -6.12 -14.41 -22.47
CA SER A 23 -5.98 -13.60 -23.69
C SER A 23 -5.48 -12.20 -23.38
N LEU A 24 -6.00 -11.56 -22.33
CA LEU A 24 -5.56 -10.25 -21.86
C LEU A 24 -4.07 -10.26 -21.49
N LYS A 25 -3.59 -11.28 -20.79
CA LYS A 25 -2.17 -11.41 -20.42
C LYS A 25 -1.25 -11.35 -21.67
N LYS A 26 -1.69 -11.96 -22.80
CA LYS A 26 -0.92 -11.95 -24.05
C LYS A 26 -0.97 -10.60 -24.78
N SER A 27 -1.96 -9.76 -24.53
CA SER A 27 -2.14 -8.44 -25.17
C SER A 27 -1.39 -7.30 -24.49
N ILE A 28 -0.78 -7.54 -23.31
CA ILE A 28 -0.01 -6.53 -22.59
C ILE A 28 1.30 -6.27 -23.34
N GLY A 29 1.44 -5.06 -23.87
CA GLY A 29 2.60 -4.64 -24.64
C GLY A 29 3.10 -3.24 -24.26
N ASN A 30 3.88 -2.62 -25.13
CA ASN A 30 4.55 -1.33 -24.86
C ASN A 30 3.56 -0.17 -24.57
N SER A 31 2.34 -0.21 -25.13
CA SER A 31 1.29 0.78 -24.81
C SER A 31 0.93 0.79 -23.32
N PHE A 32 0.97 -0.36 -22.66
CA PHE A 32 0.78 -0.45 -21.23
C PHE A 32 1.87 0.32 -20.47
N ASN A 33 3.14 0.14 -20.83
CA ASN A 33 4.26 0.86 -20.22
C ASN A 33 4.14 2.38 -20.42
N LYS A 34 3.73 2.81 -21.64
CA LYS A 34 3.46 4.22 -21.92
C LYS A 34 2.34 4.79 -21.04
N ALA A 35 1.28 4.01 -20.81
CA ALA A 35 0.18 4.43 -19.93
C ALA A 35 0.66 4.54 -18.46
N VAL A 36 1.41 3.58 -17.97
CA VAL A 36 2.00 3.62 -16.61
C VAL A 36 2.86 4.86 -16.43
N LYS A 37 3.72 5.16 -17.41
CA LYS A 37 4.58 6.34 -17.38
C LYS A 37 3.74 7.63 -17.38
N ALA A 38 2.74 7.76 -18.28
CA ALA A 38 1.90 8.93 -18.36
C ALA A 38 1.12 9.20 -17.07
N ILE A 39 0.56 8.16 -16.44
CA ILE A 39 -0.14 8.26 -15.16
C ILE A 39 0.85 8.61 -14.03
N GLY A 40 2.00 7.95 -13.99
CA GLY A 40 3.00 8.13 -12.93
C GLY A 40 3.66 9.51 -12.95
N ASP A 41 3.89 10.08 -14.12
CA ASP A 41 4.50 11.41 -14.33
C ASP A 41 3.46 12.56 -14.27
N CYS A 42 2.17 12.26 -14.20
CA CYS A 42 1.13 13.26 -14.16
C CYS A 42 1.32 14.20 -12.95
N GLN A 43 1.50 15.49 -13.23
CA GLN A 43 1.70 16.53 -12.21
C GLN A 43 0.37 17.21 -11.80
N SER A 44 -0.74 16.83 -12.42
CA SER A 44 -2.09 17.28 -12.12
C SER A 44 -2.94 16.08 -11.68
N LYS A 45 -4.00 15.75 -12.41
CA LYS A 45 -4.93 14.68 -12.06
C LYS A 45 -5.04 13.66 -13.20
N CYS A 46 -5.30 12.41 -12.83
CA CYS A 46 -5.76 11.39 -13.76
C CYS A 46 -7.28 11.34 -13.71
N ILE A 47 -7.95 11.65 -14.82
CA ILE A 47 -9.40 11.66 -14.90
C ILE A 47 -9.87 10.43 -15.65
N LEU A 48 -10.64 9.59 -14.99
CA LEU A 48 -11.14 8.35 -15.54
C LEU A 48 -12.61 8.50 -15.91
N VAL A 49 -12.95 8.04 -17.10
CA VAL A 49 -14.32 8.15 -17.62
C VAL A 49 -14.72 6.87 -18.34
N GLY A 50 -15.97 6.50 -18.18
CA GLY A 50 -16.62 5.39 -18.90
C GLY A 50 -18.12 5.60 -18.97
N VAL A 51 -18.79 4.78 -19.77
CA VAL A 51 -20.25 4.77 -19.90
C VAL A 51 -20.82 3.53 -19.24
N GLY A 52 -21.87 3.68 -18.45
CA GLY A 52 -22.55 2.57 -17.77
C GLY A 52 -21.59 1.73 -16.89
N LYS A 53 -21.53 0.42 -17.09
CA LYS A 53 -20.68 -0.47 -16.31
C LYS A 53 -19.18 -0.13 -16.39
N SER A 54 -18.71 0.38 -17.52
CA SER A 54 -17.33 0.87 -17.65
C SER A 54 -17.09 2.14 -16.83
N GLY A 55 -18.11 2.97 -16.59
CA GLY A 55 -18.05 4.11 -15.68
C GLY A 55 -17.85 3.69 -14.22
N HIS A 56 -18.57 2.64 -13.76
CA HIS A 56 -18.34 2.07 -12.42
C HIS A 56 -16.92 1.53 -12.26
N LEU A 57 -16.37 0.91 -13.31
CA LEU A 57 -14.97 0.47 -13.30
C LEU A 57 -13.99 1.65 -13.30
N ALA A 58 -14.29 2.72 -14.05
CA ALA A 58 -13.49 3.94 -14.03
C ALA A 58 -13.41 4.51 -12.60
N SER A 59 -14.53 4.57 -11.88
CA SER A 59 -14.59 5.01 -10.48
C SER A 59 -13.76 4.13 -9.55
N LEU A 60 -13.86 2.81 -9.68
CA LEU A 60 -13.08 1.85 -8.90
C LEU A 60 -11.57 2.03 -9.13
N ILE A 61 -11.15 2.18 -10.38
CA ILE A 61 -9.74 2.34 -10.75
C ILE A 61 -9.22 3.70 -10.27
N ALA A 62 -10.01 4.77 -10.39
CA ALA A 62 -9.68 6.10 -9.91
C ALA A 62 -9.46 6.10 -8.38
N SER A 63 -10.37 5.51 -7.62
CA SER A 63 -10.22 5.34 -6.17
C SER A 63 -8.94 4.57 -5.83
N SER A 64 -8.66 3.49 -6.56
CA SER A 64 -7.45 2.68 -6.35
C SER A 64 -6.17 3.44 -6.67
N LEU A 65 -6.13 4.25 -7.74
CA LEU A 65 -4.99 5.12 -8.08
C LEU A 65 -4.77 6.20 -7.01
N SER A 66 -5.84 6.83 -6.53
CA SER A 66 -5.76 7.81 -5.44
C SER A 66 -5.17 7.19 -4.18
N SER A 67 -5.53 5.96 -3.86
CA SER A 67 -5.05 5.22 -2.67
C SER A 67 -3.55 4.96 -2.66
N ILE A 68 -2.90 4.98 -3.82
CA ILE A 68 -1.44 4.83 -3.97
C ILE A 68 -0.70 6.16 -4.19
N GLY A 69 -1.41 7.29 -4.07
CA GLY A 69 -0.83 8.63 -4.23
C GLY A 69 -0.72 9.11 -5.67
N ALA A 70 -1.46 8.50 -6.60
CA ALA A 70 -1.70 9.07 -7.91
C ALA A 70 -3.02 9.85 -7.86
N SER A 71 -2.95 11.18 -7.85
CA SER A 71 -4.15 12.04 -7.79
C SER A 71 -5.11 11.69 -8.93
N SER A 72 -6.26 11.14 -8.62
CA SER A 72 -7.22 10.68 -9.61
C SER A 72 -8.65 10.75 -9.11
N PHE A 73 -9.59 10.97 -10.04
CA PHE A 73 -11.02 10.88 -9.80
C PHE A 73 -11.73 10.41 -11.08
N SER A 74 -12.97 9.96 -10.95
CA SER A 74 -13.80 9.67 -12.11
C SER A 74 -14.83 10.79 -12.31
N LEU A 75 -15.12 11.13 -13.54
CA LEU A 75 -16.34 11.88 -13.86
C LEU A 75 -17.55 10.99 -13.58
N THR A 76 -18.61 11.60 -13.09
CA THR A 76 -19.83 10.88 -12.68
C THR A 76 -20.44 10.15 -13.87
N SER A 77 -20.48 10.81 -15.03
CA SER A 77 -20.97 10.24 -16.28
C SER A 77 -20.23 10.85 -17.48
N ALA A 78 -19.98 10.06 -18.51
CA ALA A 78 -19.45 10.59 -19.76
C ALA A 78 -20.46 11.52 -20.47
N ALA A 79 -21.78 11.33 -20.25
CA ALA A 79 -22.83 12.20 -20.78
C ALA A 79 -22.74 13.57 -20.15
N ASP A 80 -22.50 13.70 -18.86
CA ASP A 80 -22.42 14.97 -18.14
C ASP A 80 -21.24 15.83 -18.61
N ALA A 81 -20.23 15.22 -19.22
CA ALA A 81 -19.10 15.94 -19.79
C ALA A 81 -19.56 16.96 -20.86
N ALA A 82 -20.59 16.62 -21.64
CA ALA A 82 -21.18 17.54 -22.62
C ALA A 82 -21.97 18.71 -22.00
N HIS A 83 -22.31 18.60 -20.71
CA HIS A 83 -23.12 19.54 -19.95
C HIS A 83 -22.35 20.37 -18.91
N GLY A 84 -21.00 20.44 -19.03
CA GLY A 84 -20.18 21.32 -18.20
C GLY A 84 -19.02 20.65 -17.51
N ASP A 85 -19.05 19.32 -17.25
CA ASP A 85 -18.01 18.61 -16.52
C ASP A 85 -16.64 18.61 -17.21
N LEU A 86 -16.55 18.94 -18.50
CA LEU A 86 -15.28 19.22 -19.19
C LEU A 86 -14.47 20.32 -18.49
N GLY A 87 -15.11 21.23 -17.77
CA GLY A 87 -14.45 22.28 -16.99
C GLY A 87 -13.58 21.71 -15.83
N SER A 88 -13.83 20.48 -15.41
CA SER A 88 -13.01 19.83 -14.39
C SER A 88 -11.66 19.33 -14.92
N ILE A 89 -11.48 19.27 -16.25
CA ILE A 89 -10.28 18.78 -16.94
C ILE A 89 -9.31 19.94 -17.16
N SER A 90 -8.17 19.94 -16.49
CA SER A 90 -7.16 20.98 -16.57
C SER A 90 -6.19 20.76 -17.74
N TYR A 91 -5.89 21.85 -18.46
CA TYR A 91 -4.91 21.84 -19.55
C TYR A 91 -3.82 22.91 -19.40
N SER A 92 -3.93 23.80 -18.42
CA SER A 92 -2.96 24.86 -18.12
C SER A 92 -3.03 25.21 -16.63
N PRO A 93 -1.91 25.53 -15.97
CA PRO A 93 -0.52 25.36 -16.43
C PRO A 93 -0.07 23.89 -16.47
N LYS A 94 -0.75 23.00 -15.74
CA LYS A 94 -0.46 21.55 -15.72
C LYS A 94 -1.61 20.80 -16.37
N LYS A 95 -1.25 19.88 -17.28
CA LYS A 95 -2.23 19.04 -17.99
C LYS A 95 -2.59 17.81 -17.20
N ASP A 96 -3.88 17.47 -17.21
CA ASP A 96 -4.37 16.21 -16.74
C ASP A 96 -4.03 15.07 -17.72
N VAL A 97 -4.18 13.84 -17.25
CA VAL A 97 -4.22 12.64 -18.09
C VAL A 97 -5.65 12.11 -18.07
N VAL A 98 -6.24 11.94 -19.23
CA VAL A 98 -7.60 11.39 -19.33
C VAL A 98 -7.54 9.92 -19.75
N ILE A 99 -8.27 9.08 -19.05
CA ILE A 99 -8.36 7.63 -19.29
C ILE A 99 -9.81 7.30 -19.62
N LEU A 100 -10.09 6.96 -20.89
CA LEU A 100 -11.41 6.52 -21.32
C LEU A 100 -11.47 5.00 -21.41
N ILE A 101 -12.50 4.43 -20.77
CA ILE A 101 -12.76 2.99 -20.74
C ILE A 101 -14.08 2.70 -21.44
N SER A 102 -14.03 1.98 -22.55
CA SER A 102 -15.23 1.57 -23.28
C SER A 102 -14.96 0.32 -24.11
N ASN A 103 -15.75 -0.73 -23.89
CA ASN A 103 -15.56 -1.97 -24.63
C ASN A 103 -15.74 -1.77 -26.14
N SER A 104 -16.80 -1.09 -26.57
CA SER A 104 -17.05 -0.75 -27.97
C SER A 104 -16.16 0.37 -28.48
N GLY A 105 -15.76 1.30 -27.61
CA GLY A 105 -14.98 2.47 -27.92
C GLY A 105 -15.68 3.46 -28.87
N SER A 106 -16.99 3.31 -29.07
CA SER A 106 -17.77 4.07 -30.05
C SER A 106 -19.06 4.64 -29.47
N SER A 107 -19.22 4.68 -28.14
CA SER A 107 -20.35 5.32 -27.48
C SER A 107 -20.34 6.82 -27.80
N SER A 108 -21.49 7.39 -28.13
CA SER A 108 -21.65 8.82 -28.56
C SER A 108 -21.16 9.80 -27.51
N GLU A 109 -21.34 9.46 -26.23
CA GLU A 109 -20.96 10.25 -25.05
C GLU A 109 -19.44 10.45 -24.90
N LEU A 110 -18.63 9.63 -25.57
CA LEU A 110 -17.17 9.80 -25.56
C LEU A 110 -16.69 10.89 -26.49
N GLY A 111 -17.50 11.28 -27.52
CA GLY A 111 -17.15 12.24 -28.53
C GLY A 111 -16.69 13.60 -28.00
N PRO A 112 -17.48 14.27 -27.14
CA PRO A 112 -17.11 15.55 -26.52
C PRO A 112 -15.78 15.51 -25.79
N ILE A 113 -15.53 14.47 -24.96
CA ILE A 113 -14.30 14.32 -24.19
C ILE A 113 -13.10 14.11 -25.12
N ILE A 114 -13.25 13.28 -26.15
CA ILE A 114 -12.20 13.01 -27.14
C ILE A 114 -11.84 14.29 -27.87
N SER A 115 -12.83 15.05 -28.29
CA SER A 115 -12.66 16.33 -29.01
C SER A 115 -11.96 17.36 -28.12
N TYR A 116 -12.36 17.47 -26.86
CA TYR A 116 -11.75 18.34 -25.87
C TYR A 116 -10.26 17.97 -25.63
N CYS A 117 -9.96 16.71 -25.41
CA CYS A 117 -8.58 16.23 -25.22
C CYS A 117 -7.72 16.55 -26.45
N LYS A 118 -8.25 16.36 -27.67
CA LYS A 118 -7.55 16.66 -28.91
C LYS A 118 -7.28 18.16 -29.05
N LYS A 119 -8.29 19.01 -28.83
CA LYS A 119 -8.19 20.47 -28.91
C LYS A 119 -7.12 21.03 -27.98
N HIS A 120 -7.08 20.56 -26.76
CA HIS A 120 -6.16 21.05 -25.71
C HIS A 120 -4.88 20.25 -25.59
N LYS A 121 -4.63 19.28 -26.49
CA LYS A 121 -3.44 18.42 -26.50
C LYS A 121 -3.23 17.72 -25.15
N ILE A 122 -4.31 17.25 -24.54
CA ILE A 122 -4.30 16.46 -23.28
C ILE A 122 -4.00 15.02 -23.61
N THR A 123 -3.17 14.37 -22.81
CA THR A 123 -2.87 12.95 -23.00
C THR A 123 -4.11 12.10 -22.77
N LEU A 124 -4.56 11.43 -23.82
CA LEU A 124 -5.70 10.53 -23.80
C LEU A 124 -5.26 9.07 -23.87
N ILE A 125 -5.55 8.30 -22.82
CA ILE A 125 -5.37 6.86 -22.76
C ILE A 125 -6.72 6.22 -23.09
N GLY A 126 -6.79 5.48 -24.18
CA GLY A 126 -8.00 4.75 -24.60
C GLY A 126 -7.88 3.26 -24.32
N ILE A 127 -8.83 2.72 -23.54
CA ILE A 127 -8.94 1.29 -23.21
C ILE A 127 -10.20 0.74 -23.90
N THR A 128 -10.03 -0.09 -24.91
CA THR A 128 -11.14 -0.63 -25.72
C THR A 128 -10.77 -1.99 -26.34
N SER A 129 -11.77 -2.80 -26.70
CA SER A 129 -11.55 -4.04 -27.45
C SER A 129 -11.63 -3.88 -28.96
N LYS A 130 -12.06 -2.70 -29.47
CA LYS A 130 -12.33 -2.47 -30.89
C LYS A 130 -11.31 -1.55 -31.54
N LYS A 131 -10.39 -2.13 -32.32
CA LYS A 131 -9.30 -1.42 -33.00
C LYS A 131 -9.78 -0.35 -34.00
N LYS A 132 -10.98 -0.52 -34.56
CA LYS A 132 -11.58 0.43 -35.52
C LYS A 132 -12.40 1.51 -34.86
N SER A 133 -12.60 1.49 -33.53
CA SER A 133 -13.43 2.43 -32.79
C SER A 133 -12.88 3.86 -32.79
N LEU A 134 -13.76 4.84 -32.56
CA LEU A 134 -13.40 6.24 -32.40
C LEU A 134 -12.35 6.43 -31.28
N LEU A 135 -12.57 5.83 -30.14
CA LEU A 135 -11.66 5.90 -28.99
C LEU A 135 -10.25 5.39 -29.34
N TYR A 136 -10.16 4.21 -29.98
CA TYR A 136 -8.85 3.65 -30.34
C TYR A 136 -8.10 4.51 -31.35
N LYS A 137 -8.80 5.06 -32.35
CA LYS A 137 -8.19 5.93 -33.37
C LYS A 137 -7.68 7.24 -32.75
N SER A 138 -8.44 7.82 -31.83
CA SER A 138 -8.20 9.17 -31.29
C SER A 138 -7.23 9.17 -30.09
N ALA A 139 -7.09 8.06 -29.34
CA ALA A 139 -6.25 8.00 -28.17
C ALA A 139 -4.76 8.16 -28.52
N SER A 140 -4.04 8.96 -27.71
CA SER A 140 -2.58 9.09 -27.79
C SER A 140 -1.88 7.80 -27.34
N ILE A 141 -2.43 7.15 -26.33
CA ILE A 141 -1.96 5.87 -25.82
C ILE A 141 -3.12 4.87 -25.92
N LYS A 142 -2.88 3.76 -26.61
CA LYS A 142 -3.91 2.82 -27.01
C LYS A 142 -3.71 1.49 -26.33
N ILE A 143 -4.60 1.14 -25.37
CA ILE A 143 -4.63 -0.17 -24.75
C ILE A 143 -5.75 -0.99 -25.41
N LEU A 144 -5.35 -1.95 -26.23
CA LEU A 144 -6.27 -2.85 -26.91
C LEU A 144 -6.53 -4.08 -26.04
N LEU A 145 -7.77 -4.25 -25.63
CA LEU A 145 -8.23 -5.46 -24.95
C LEU A 145 -8.54 -6.55 -25.98
N PRO A 146 -8.41 -7.83 -25.63
CA PRO A 146 -8.83 -8.91 -26.49
C PRO A 146 -10.35 -8.87 -26.68
N GLU A 147 -10.81 -9.25 -27.86
CA GLU A 147 -12.21 -9.58 -28.08
C GLU A 147 -12.52 -10.90 -27.40
N VAL A 148 -13.54 -10.92 -26.58
CA VAL A 148 -13.87 -12.06 -25.72
C VAL A 148 -15.33 -12.44 -25.85
N LYS A 149 -15.64 -13.72 -25.64
CA LYS A 149 -17.02 -14.21 -25.59
C LYS A 149 -17.63 -13.90 -24.23
N GLU A 150 -18.79 -13.25 -24.24
CA GLU A 150 -19.56 -13.03 -23.01
C GLU A 150 -20.29 -14.31 -22.58
N ALA A 151 -20.51 -14.45 -21.28
CA ALA A 151 -21.27 -15.54 -20.74
C ALA A 151 -22.79 -15.30 -20.87
N GLY A 152 -23.56 -16.38 -20.78
CA GLY A 152 -25.02 -16.34 -20.86
C GLY A 152 -25.54 -16.44 -22.27
N GLU A 153 -26.84 -16.59 -22.35
CA GLU A 153 -27.57 -16.77 -23.60
C GLU A 153 -27.46 -15.48 -24.46
N GLY A 154 -27.11 -15.65 -25.72
CA GLY A 154 -26.88 -14.54 -26.65
C GLY A 154 -25.67 -13.66 -26.38
N GLY A 155 -24.92 -13.86 -25.29
CA GLY A 155 -23.75 -13.02 -24.93
C GLY A 155 -24.12 -11.56 -24.70
N ILE A 156 -25.33 -11.28 -24.23
CA ILE A 156 -25.87 -9.91 -24.08
C ILE A 156 -25.32 -9.22 -22.84
N VAL A 157 -25.10 -9.97 -21.75
CA VAL A 157 -24.66 -9.42 -20.47
C VAL A 157 -23.13 -9.31 -20.44
N PRO A 158 -22.56 -8.10 -20.27
CA PRO A 158 -21.11 -7.96 -20.09
C PRO A 158 -20.63 -8.74 -18.87
N THR A 159 -19.71 -9.67 -19.09
CA THR A 159 -19.11 -10.54 -18.08
C THR A 159 -17.60 -10.62 -18.29
N SER A 160 -17.16 -11.33 -19.32
CA SER A 160 -15.74 -11.53 -19.64
C SER A 160 -15.05 -10.22 -20.02
N SER A 161 -15.71 -9.37 -20.80
CA SER A 161 -15.18 -8.04 -21.15
C SER A 161 -15.05 -7.12 -19.94
N LEU A 162 -16.01 -7.18 -19.01
CA LEU A 162 -15.99 -6.39 -17.79
C LEU A 162 -14.81 -6.83 -16.87
N ILE A 163 -14.60 -8.13 -16.72
CA ILE A 163 -13.46 -8.66 -15.96
C ILE A 163 -12.13 -8.30 -16.62
N ALA A 164 -12.04 -8.31 -17.94
CA ALA A 164 -10.83 -7.89 -18.66
C ALA A 164 -10.52 -6.40 -18.41
N GLN A 165 -11.55 -5.52 -18.46
CA GLN A 165 -11.40 -4.10 -18.13
C GLN A 165 -10.99 -3.87 -16.67
N ALA A 166 -11.60 -4.57 -15.72
CA ALA A 166 -11.24 -4.50 -14.30
C ALA A 166 -9.79 -4.95 -14.07
N SER A 167 -9.39 -6.04 -14.71
CA SER A 167 -8.04 -6.61 -14.55
C SER A 167 -6.96 -5.70 -15.13
N ILE A 168 -7.15 -5.09 -16.31
CA ILE A 168 -6.16 -4.16 -16.87
C ILE A 168 -6.07 -2.90 -16.02
N GLY A 169 -7.20 -2.39 -15.49
CA GLY A 169 -7.22 -1.26 -14.57
C GLY A 169 -6.45 -1.54 -13.28
N SER A 170 -6.71 -2.67 -12.63
CA SER A 170 -5.98 -3.09 -11.43
C SER A 170 -4.49 -3.30 -11.71
N SER A 171 -4.14 -3.83 -12.88
CA SER A 171 -2.75 -4.00 -13.30
C SER A 171 -2.05 -2.65 -13.50
N LEU A 172 -2.73 -1.64 -14.05
CA LEU A 172 -2.23 -0.27 -14.14
C LEU A 172 -1.95 0.32 -12.75
N VAL A 173 -2.86 0.15 -11.79
CA VAL A 173 -2.66 0.64 -10.42
C VAL A 173 -1.37 0.05 -9.80
N ILE A 174 -1.18 -1.25 -9.87
CA ILE A 174 0.01 -1.92 -9.32
C ILE A 174 1.29 -1.47 -10.06
N ALA A 175 1.23 -1.34 -11.38
CA ALA A 175 2.38 -0.90 -12.17
C ALA A 175 2.76 0.57 -11.88
N VAL A 176 1.76 1.47 -11.73
CA VAL A 176 1.95 2.86 -11.31
C VAL A 176 2.51 2.96 -9.89
N MET A 177 2.00 2.15 -8.96
CA MET A 177 2.55 2.04 -7.61
C MET A 177 4.05 1.71 -7.64
N LYS A 178 4.43 0.73 -8.45
CA LYS A 178 5.85 0.36 -8.65
C LYS A 178 6.65 1.49 -9.30
N TYR A 179 6.11 2.13 -10.34
CA TYR A 179 6.74 3.24 -11.04
C TYR A 179 7.02 4.43 -10.12
N LYS A 180 6.03 4.84 -9.31
CA LYS A 180 6.15 5.92 -8.33
C LYS A 180 6.99 5.54 -7.11
N ARG A 181 7.44 4.29 -6.98
CA ARG A 181 8.08 3.74 -5.78
C ARG A 181 7.24 4.00 -4.53
N SER A 182 5.92 3.96 -4.68
CA SER A 182 5.00 4.13 -3.57
C SER A 182 5.14 2.94 -2.63
N ASP A 183 5.64 3.22 -1.44
CA ASP A 183 5.82 2.23 -0.39
C ASP A 183 4.58 2.15 0.54
N ILE A 184 4.67 1.27 1.52
CA ILE A 184 3.65 1.08 2.55
C ILE A 184 3.36 2.41 3.30
N LYS A 185 4.35 3.30 3.44
CA LYS A 185 4.20 4.59 4.14
C LYS A 185 3.25 5.52 3.38
N ILE A 186 3.40 5.57 2.04
CA ILE A 186 2.52 6.37 1.17
C ILE A 186 1.10 5.80 1.23
N PHE A 187 0.95 4.48 1.11
CA PHE A 187 -0.34 3.83 1.21
C PHE A 187 -1.04 4.13 2.55
N ARG A 188 -0.30 4.04 3.66
CA ARG A 188 -0.80 4.34 4.99
C ARG A 188 -1.24 5.80 5.16
N LYS A 189 -0.51 6.75 4.54
CA LYS A 189 -0.86 8.18 4.56
C LYS A 189 -2.27 8.45 4.03
N PHE A 190 -2.70 7.68 3.03
CA PHE A 190 -4.01 7.81 2.41
C PHE A 190 -5.09 6.90 3.01
N HIS A 191 -4.72 6.05 3.99
CA HIS A 191 -5.65 5.17 4.71
C HIS A 191 -5.54 5.38 6.23
N PRO A 192 -5.86 6.57 6.77
CA PRO A 192 -5.67 6.88 8.20
C PRO A 192 -6.60 6.08 9.11
N GLY A 193 -7.70 5.56 8.59
CA GLY A 193 -8.68 4.75 9.32
C GLY A 193 -8.69 3.28 8.90
N GLY A 194 -9.28 2.45 9.74
CA GLY A 194 -9.54 1.04 9.45
C GLY A 194 -8.45 0.05 9.87
N THR A 195 -8.82 -1.23 9.86
CA THR A 195 -7.96 -2.36 10.29
C THR A 195 -6.68 -2.50 9.49
N LEU A 196 -6.68 -2.08 8.21
CA LEU A 196 -5.51 -2.14 7.35
C LEU A 196 -4.42 -1.16 7.82
N SER A 197 -4.80 0.05 8.27
CA SER A 197 -3.87 1.04 8.81
C SER A 197 -3.14 0.50 10.05
N LYS A 198 -3.87 -0.16 10.96
CA LYS A 198 -3.27 -0.81 12.14
C LYS A 198 -2.24 -1.88 11.77
N LYS A 199 -2.54 -2.73 10.77
CA LYS A 199 -1.60 -3.77 10.28
C LYS A 199 -0.34 -3.20 9.63
N LEU A 200 -0.37 -1.96 9.20
CA LEU A 200 0.75 -1.27 8.55
C LEU A 200 1.58 -0.39 9.51
N LEU A 201 1.27 -0.37 10.81
CA LEU A 201 2.08 0.30 11.81
C LEU A 201 3.50 -0.30 11.83
N ASN A 202 4.49 0.56 12.02
CA ASN A 202 5.88 0.15 12.15
C ASN A 202 6.40 0.36 13.58
N SER A 203 7.59 -0.15 13.86
CA SER A 203 8.21 -0.03 15.17
C SER A 203 8.44 1.42 15.60
N GLY A 204 8.72 2.32 14.67
CA GLY A 204 8.90 3.74 14.93
C GLY A 204 7.62 4.46 15.33
N ASP A 205 6.44 3.98 14.87
CA ASP A 205 5.15 4.55 15.25
C ASP A 205 4.74 4.18 16.68
N LEU A 206 5.16 3.01 17.14
CA LEU A 206 4.75 2.43 18.43
C LEU A 206 5.85 2.50 19.50
N MET A 207 7.09 2.86 19.12
CA MET A 207 8.18 2.97 20.07
C MET A 207 7.92 4.08 21.08
N VAL A 208 8.42 3.88 22.29
CA VAL A 208 8.47 4.88 23.34
C VAL A 208 9.91 5.36 23.55
N LYS A 209 10.05 6.58 24.05
CA LYS A 209 11.38 7.14 24.40
C LYS A 209 12.00 6.29 25.51
N PRO A 210 13.18 5.69 25.28
CA PRO A 210 13.76 4.79 26.26
C PRO A 210 14.35 5.56 27.43
N PRO A 211 14.23 5.07 28.66
CA PRO A 211 15.03 5.54 29.76
C PRO A 211 16.46 5.03 29.60
N PHE A 212 17.43 5.93 29.63
CA PHE A 212 18.85 5.62 29.49
C PHE A 212 19.56 5.60 30.86
N ILE A 213 20.52 4.67 30.99
CA ILE A 213 21.41 4.60 32.13
C ILE A 213 22.84 4.35 31.68
N ASN A 214 23.82 4.84 32.48
CA ASN A 214 25.23 4.59 32.22
C ASN A 214 25.63 3.18 32.70
N GLU A 215 26.47 2.48 31.93
CA GLU A 215 26.90 1.11 32.21
C GLU A 215 27.65 0.95 33.56
N ASN A 216 28.30 2.02 34.05
CA ASN A 216 29.00 2.03 35.34
C ASN A 216 28.10 2.46 36.52
N CYS A 217 26.80 2.72 36.27
CA CYS A 217 25.89 3.08 37.35
C CYS A 217 25.72 1.92 38.33
N LYS A 218 25.70 2.21 39.61
CA LYS A 218 25.46 1.20 40.67
C LYS A 218 24.01 0.71 40.67
N MET A 219 23.81 -0.56 40.99
CA MET A 219 22.50 -1.19 40.98
C MET A 219 21.51 -0.55 41.96
N LYS A 220 21.97 -0.07 43.12
CA LYS A 220 21.11 0.69 44.06
C LYS A 220 20.37 1.84 43.37
N LYS A 221 21.06 2.67 42.57
CA LYS A 221 20.46 3.79 41.80
C LYS A 221 19.65 3.27 40.62
N THR A 222 20.11 2.20 39.96
CA THR A 222 19.46 1.61 38.80
C THR A 222 18.07 1.07 39.14
N LEU A 223 17.94 0.35 40.27
CA LEU A 223 16.65 -0.21 40.73
C LEU A 223 15.63 0.90 41.01
N LYS A 224 16.05 2.02 41.62
CA LYS A 224 15.20 3.19 41.83
C LYS A 224 14.65 3.71 40.50
N ILE A 225 15.51 3.94 39.51
CA ILE A 225 15.13 4.43 38.17
C ILE A 225 14.21 3.42 37.46
N LEU A 226 14.49 2.12 37.54
CA LEU A 226 13.70 1.08 36.91
C LEU A 226 12.26 1.08 37.46
N SER A 227 12.10 1.19 38.76
CA SER A 227 10.80 1.30 39.44
C SER A 227 10.05 2.57 39.05
N GLU A 228 10.74 3.75 39.05
CA GLU A 228 10.12 5.04 38.71
C GLU A 228 9.62 5.11 37.27
N LYS A 229 10.32 4.50 36.32
CA LYS A 229 10.00 4.56 34.89
C LYS A 229 8.88 3.63 34.45
N LYS A 230 8.49 2.65 35.27
CA LYS A 230 7.38 1.72 35.04
C LYS A 230 7.37 1.00 33.66
N LEU A 231 8.53 0.94 32.98
CA LEU A 231 8.71 0.27 31.70
C LEU A 231 9.31 -1.11 31.80
N GLY A 232 9.74 -1.52 33.03
CA GLY A 232 10.41 -2.79 33.28
C GLY A 232 11.75 -2.97 32.57
N LEU A 233 12.32 -1.87 32.02
CA LEU A 233 13.60 -1.90 31.31
C LEU A 233 14.31 -0.54 31.31
N LEU A 234 15.66 -0.59 31.15
CA LEU A 234 16.53 0.58 30.91
C LEU A 234 17.52 0.25 29.79
N VAL A 235 17.72 1.21 28.88
CA VAL A 235 18.73 1.07 27.83
C VAL A 235 20.07 1.55 28.36
N VAL A 236 21.08 0.69 28.30
CA VAL A 236 22.41 0.97 28.84
C VAL A 236 23.28 1.63 27.77
N ARG A 237 23.94 2.73 28.15
CA ARG A 237 24.86 3.48 27.29
C ARG A 237 26.25 3.52 27.90
N ASN A 238 27.26 3.45 27.04
CA ASN A 238 28.65 3.69 27.42
C ASN A 238 28.97 5.20 27.47
N LYS A 239 30.22 5.56 27.81
CA LYS A 239 30.70 6.94 27.85
C LYS A 239 30.54 7.66 26.51
N ARG A 240 30.61 6.98 25.37
CA ARG A 240 30.43 7.54 24.01
C ARG A 240 28.94 7.66 23.61
N ARG A 241 28.01 7.47 24.55
CA ARG A 241 26.54 7.45 24.32
C ARG A 241 26.06 6.39 23.33
N SER A 242 26.89 5.40 23.01
CA SER A 242 26.47 4.23 22.24
C SER A 242 25.75 3.22 23.14
N THR A 243 24.81 2.49 22.56
CA THR A 243 24.07 1.42 23.27
C THR A 243 25.03 0.26 23.56
N SER A 244 25.28 -0.05 24.83
CA SER A 244 26.11 -1.15 25.26
C SER A 244 25.32 -2.36 25.76
N GLY A 245 24.04 -2.15 26.12
CA GLY A 245 23.19 -3.25 26.60
C GLY A 245 21.77 -2.82 26.94
N LEU A 246 21.07 -3.73 27.54
CA LEU A 246 19.72 -3.59 28.06
C LEU A 246 19.66 -4.23 29.44
N ILE A 247 18.96 -3.62 30.37
CA ILE A 247 18.63 -4.25 31.65
C ILE A 247 17.10 -4.31 31.77
N VAL A 248 16.59 -5.47 32.10
CA VAL A 248 15.16 -5.73 32.31
C VAL A 248 14.92 -6.34 33.69
N ASP A 249 13.69 -6.33 34.17
CA ASP A 249 13.32 -6.91 35.47
C ASP A 249 13.79 -8.38 35.61
N GLY A 250 13.76 -9.15 34.53
CA GLY A 250 14.28 -10.52 34.48
C GLY A 250 15.78 -10.61 34.74
N ASP A 251 16.60 -9.62 34.31
CA ASP A 251 18.03 -9.59 34.58
C ASP A 251 18.28 -9.32 36.08
N VAL A 252 17.50 -8.40 36.65
CA VAL A 252 17.53 -8.10 38.09
C VAL A 252 17.19 -9.34 38.93
N LYS A 253 16.12 -10.06 38.56
CA LYS A 253 15.69 -11.27 39.24
C LYS A 253 16.77 -12.34 39.19
N ARG A 254 17.39 -12.59 38.04
CA ARG A 254 18.50 -13.55 37.89
C ARG A 254 19.74 -13.13 38.69
N ALA A 255 20.08 -11.85 38.67
CA ALA A 255 21.20 -11.31 39.42
C ALA A 255 20.99 -11.45 40.94
N ASN A 256 19.77 -11.23 41.44
CA ASN A 256 19.43 -11.38 42.85
C ASN A 256 19.57 -12.84 43.35
N GLN A 257 19.33 -13.79 42.44
CA GLN A 257 19.57 -15.22 42.77
C GLN A 257 21.05 -15.63 42.80
N LYS A 258 21.89 -14.90 42.02
CA LYS A 258 23.30 -15.24 41.82
C LYS A 258 24.24 -14.51 42.79
N TYR A 259 23.92 -13.31 43.17
CA TYR A 259 24.81 -12.45 43.95
C TYR A 259 24.21 -12.13 45.34
N LYS A 260 25.03 -12.23 46.39
CA LYS A 260 24.61 -11.95 47.78
C LYS A 260 24.26 -10.46 47.99
N ASN A 261 24.98 -9.56 47.32
CA ASN A 261 24.72 -8.12 47.41
C ASN A 261 24.60 -7.48 46.03
N LEU A 262 23.37 -7.34 45.57
CA LEU A 262 23.05 -6.75 44.26
C LEU A 262 23.39 -5.24 44.18
N HIS A 263 23.32 -4.54 45.30
CA HIS A 263 23.47 -3.08 45.34
C HIS A 263 24.88 -2.59 44.98
N ASP A 264 25.89 -3.40 45.22
CA ASP A 264 27.31 -3.07 44.99
C ASP A 264 27.73 -3.28 43.52
N LEU A 265 26.95 -4.03 42.76
CA LEU A 265 27.21 -4.29 41.35
C LEU A 265 26.97 -3.05 40.50
N SER A 266 27.63 -3.03 39.35
CA SER A 266 27.36 -2.05 38.28
C SER A 266 26.40 -2.64 37.26
N VAL A 267 25.72 -1.79 36.50
CA VAL A 267 24.80 -2.21 35.42
C VAL A 267 25.49 -3.15 34.43
N LYS A 268 26.75 -2.87 34.05
CA LYS A 268 27.54 -3.70 33.12
C LYS A 268 27.74 -5.15 33.57
N ASP A 269 27.63 -5.42 34.87
CA ASP A 269 27.87 -6.74 35.44
C ASP A 269 26.66 -7.69 35.24
N ILE A 270 25.45 -7.10 35.06
CA ILE A 270 24.20 -7.85 34.98
C ILE A 270 23.40 -7.61 33.72
N MET A 271 23.71 -6.56 32.94
CA MET A 271 22.96 -6.22 31.72
C MET A 271 23.02 -7.33 30.66
N THR A 272 21.99 -7.46 29.90
CA THR A 272 22.00 -8.22 28.65
C THR A 272 22.85 -7.47 27.63
N LYS A 273 23.98 -8.05 27.22
CA LYS A 273 24.86 -7.55 26.16
C LYS A 273 24.28 -7.90 24.80
N LYS A 274 24.46 -7.01 23.80
CA LYS A 274 23.95 -7.18 22.43
C LYS A 274 22.43 -7.44 22.37
N PRO A 275 21.59 -6.56 22.94
CA PRO A 275 20.15 -6.73 22.90
C PRO A 275 19.65 -6.72 21.45
N LEU A 276 18.56 -7.45 21.19
CA LEU A 276 17.94 -7.47 19.88
C LEU A 276 17.38 -6.08 19.55
N SER A 277 17.64 -5.66 18.33
CA SER A 277 17.18 -4.37 17.82
C SER A 277 16.59 -4.51 16.42
N VAL A 278 15.70 -3.59 16.06
CA VAL A 278 15.01 -3.53 14.77
C VAL A 278 15.09 -2.12 14.20
N ASP A 279 15.02 -2.01 12.88
CA ASP A 279 14.90 -0.71 12.25
C ASP A 279 13.52 -0.10 12.54
N LYS A 280 13.46 1.24 12.66
CA LYS A 280 12.21 1.98 12.93
C LYS A 280 11.11 1.73 11.88
N ASP A 281 11.48 1.30 10.68
CA ASP A 281 10.57 1.07 9.58
C ASP A 281 10.07 -0.40 9.49
N MET A 282 10.54 -1.30 10.39
CA MET A 282 10.06 -2.67 10.47
C MET A 282 8.59 -2.70 10.94
N LEU A 283 7.75 -3.48 10.26
CA LEU A 283 6.32 -3.59 10.62
C LEU A 283 6.14 -4.13 12.05
N ALA A 284 5.20 -3.56 12.77
CA ALA A 284 4.90 -3.95 14.14
C ALA A 284 4.51 -5.44 14.27
N VAL A 285 3.80 -5.99 13.27
CA VAL A 285 3.49 -7.43 13.20
C VAL A 285 4.76 -8.29 13.08
N GLN A 286 5.75 -7.84 12.30
CA GLN A 286 7.04 -8.54 12.19
C GLN A 286 7.83 -8.46 13.51
N CYS A 287 7.76 -7.32 14.19
CA CYS A 287 8.35 -7.14 15.52
C CYS A 287 7.71 -8.09 16.54
N LEU A 288 6.38 -8.22 16.54
CA LEU A 288 5.65 -9.14 17.39
C LEU A 288 6.07 -10.60 17.15
N ASN A 289 6.14 -11.01 15.89
CA ASN A 289 6.61 -12.34 15.51
C ASN A 289 8.04 -12.61 15.98
N LEU A 290 8.92 -11.61 15.89
CA LEU A 290 10.30 -11.70 16.38
C LEU A 290 10.34 -11.83 17.90
N MET A 291 9.55 -11.03 18.64
CA MET A 291 9.43 -11.11 20.10
C MET A 291 8.97 -12.49 20.54
N ASN A 292 7.91 -13.03 19.92
CA ASN A 292 7.37 -14.36 20.22
C ASN A 292 8.40 -15.46 19.91
N LYS A 293 9.05 -15.43 18.76
CA LYS A 293 10.08 -16.40 18.37
C LYS A 293 11.28 -16.41 19.31
N LYS A 294 11.67 -15.24 19.82
CA LYS A 294 12.81 -15.08 20.73
C LYS A 294 12.43 -15.11 22.21
N ARG A 295 11.14 -15.22 22.52
CA ARG A 295 10.58 -15.20 23.89
C ARG A 295 11.03 -13.98 24.70
N ILE A 296 10.95 -12.79 24.05
CA ILE A 296 11.29 -11.50 24.65
C ILE A 296 10.10 -10.55 24.54
N THR A 297 10.01 -9.60 25.48
CA THR A 297 8.90 -8.63 25.55
C THR A 297 9.25 -7.26 25.00
N SER A 298 10.51 -7.04 24.63
CA SER A 298 10.98 -5.72 24.19
C SER A 298 12.05 -5.83 23.12
N LEU A 299 12.02 -4.87 22.18
CA LEU A 299 13.03 -4.68 21.14
C LEU A 299 13.57 -3.26 21.21
N LEU A 300 14.85 -3.08 21.00
CA LEU A 300 15.41 -1.75 20.78
C LEU A 300 15.10 -1.30 19.35
N VAL A 301 14.86 -0.01 19.17
CA VAL A 301 14.59 0.57 17.85
C VAL A 301 15.75 1.49 17.48
N HIS A 302 16.28 1.30 16.26
CA HIS A 302 17.34 2.13 15.67
C HIS A 302 16.89 2.75 14.35
N LYS A 303 17.69 3.63 13.78
CA LYS A 303 17.46 4.26 12.48
C LYS A 303 18.63 3.92 11.53
N ASN A 304 18.30 3.61 10.28
CA ASN A 304 19.29 3.39 9.21
C ASN A 304 20.33 2.31 9.54
N ASN A 305 19.89 1.17 10.07
CA ASN A 305 20.73 0.03 10.44
C ASN A 305 21.88 0.37 11.43
N ASN A 306 21.78 1.49 12.13
CA ASN A 306 22.77 1.87 13.15
C ASN A 306 22.39 1.27 14.52
N ASN A 307 22.70 0.01 14.72
CA ASN A 307 22.38 -0.75 15.93
C ASN A 307 23.05 -0.18 17.20
N ASN A 308 24.07 0.63 17.05
CA ASN A 308 24.78 1.25 18.17
C ASN A 308 24.06 2.48 18.74
N LYS A 309 23.02 2.98 18.06
CA LYS A 309 22.27 4.17 18.50
C LYS A 309 20.78 3.86 18.62
N THR A 310 20.36 3.47 19.80
CA THR A 310 18.95 3.28 20.12
C THR A 310 18.22 4.62 20.15
N ILE A 311 17.12 4.73 19.39
CA ILE A 311 16.23 5.90 19.35
C ILE A 311 14.92 5.65 20.09
N GLY A 312 14.52 4.39 20.26
CA GLY A 312 13.28 3.99 20.91
C GLY A 312 13.33 2.56 21.46
N VAL A 313 12.32 2.21 22.22
CA VAL A 313 12.03 0.85 22.67
C VAL A 313 10.60 0.51 22.30
N LEU A 314 10.41 -0.67 21.74
CA LEU A 314 9.12 -1.24 21.42
C LEU A 314 8.79 -2.34 22.42
N HIS A 315 7.69 -2.19 23.17
CA HIS A 315 7.23 -3.20 24.12
C HIS A 315 6.07 -4.00 23.55
N ILE A 316 5.99 -5.29 23.84
CA ILE A 316 4.99 -6.22 23.28
C ILE A 316 3.56 -5.76 23.55
N HIS A 317 3.24 -5.26 24.74
CA HIS A 317 1.91 -4.76 25.07
C HIS A 317 1.50 -3.60 24.16
N LYS A 318 2.44 -2.67 23.87
CA LYS A 318 2.16 -1.55 22.97
C LYS A 318 1.84 -2.01 21.56
N VAL A 319 2.47 -3.10 21.12
CA VAL A 319 2.18 -3.71 19.81
C VAL A 319 0.79 -4.34 19.81
N LEU A 320 0.48 -5.15 20.83
CA LEU A 320 -0.82 -5.83 20.95
C LEU A 320 -2.00 -4.86 21.04
N GLU A 321 -1.89 -3.79 21.82
CA GLU A 321 -2.92 -2.73 21.94
C GLU A 321 -3.27 -2.05 20.60
N ASN A 322 -2.32 -2.00 19.66
CA ASN A 322 -2.48 -1.23 18.43
C ASN A 322 -2.71 -2.07 17.18
N ILE A 323 -2.47 -3.39 17.23
CA ILE A 323 -2.66 -4.29 16.07
C ILE A 323 -4.06 -4.94 16.10
N HIS A 324 -4.63 -5.12 17.27
CA HIS A 324 -6.01 -5.57 17.48
C HIS A 324 -6.92 -4.36 17.59
#